data_fe003f341bad49ac7cc3779463c27bc2
#
_entry.id   fe003f341bad49ac7cc3779463c27bc2
#
_cell.length_a   1.000
_cell.length_b   1.000
_cell.length_c   1.000
_cell.angle_alpha   90.00
_cell.angle_beta   90.00
_cell.angle_gamma   90.00
#
_symmetry.space_group_name_H-M   'P 1'
#
loop_
_entity.id
_entity.type
_entity.pdbx_description
1 polymer ?
#
loop_
_entity_poly.entity_id
_entity_poly.type
_entity_poly.pdbx_seq_one_letter_code
_entity_poly.pdbx_strand_id
1 'polypeptide(L)'
;MERKRWYKDKVFYQIWPRSFKDGDGDGMGDLWGVYEKLDYIKSLGCDGIWFSPIYPSPGADCGYDISNYRDIAPEFGGMEAFKKVLEGAHARDMKVVMDLVVNHTSDEHEWFQKSRRRIDPYTDYY
;
A
#
# COMPACT_ATOMS: atom_id res chain seq x y z
N MET A 1 -2.70 -12.31 30.95
CA MET A 1 -1.89 -12.79 29.81
C MET A 1 -1.28 -11.59 29.10
N GLU A 2 0.01 -11.39 29.18
CA GLU A 2 0.67 -10.38 28.35
C GLU A 2 0.51 -10.77 26.88
N ARG A 3 -0.17 -9.92 26.09
CA ARG A 3 -0.19 -10.10 24.64
C ARG A 3 1.23 -9.95 24.12
N LYS A 4 1.83 -11.04 23.66
CA LYS A 4 3.14 -11.01 23.01
C LYS A 4 3.11 -10.01 21.85
N ARG A 5 3.83 -8.91 22.00
CA ARG A 5 3.91 -7.87 20.96
C ARG A 5 4.86 -8.37 19.88
N TRP A 6 4.34 -9.14 18.93
CA TRP A 6 5.07 -9.87 17.91
C TRP A 6 6.01 -9.00 17.06
N TYR A 7 5.73 -7.70 16.99
CA TYR A 7 6.47 -6.75 16.16
C TYR A 7 7.72 -6.16 16.82
N LYS A 8 7.93 -6.34 18.13
CA LYS A 8 8.98 -5.66 18.89
C LYS A 8 10.40 -6.06 18.49
N ASP A 9 10.56 -7.27 18.00
CA ASP A 9 11.83 -7.88 17.61
C ASP A 9 11.93 -8.08 16.09
N LYS A 10 11.11 -7.37 15.31
CA LYS A 10 11.02 -7.50 13.86
C LYS A 10 11.64 -6.32 13.14
N VAL A 11 12.23 -6.61 11.98
CA VAL A 11 12.80 -5.63 11.07
C VAL A 11 11.93 -5.55 9.82
N PHE A 12 11.49 -4.34 9.47
CA PHE A 12 10.66 -4.10 8.29
C PHE A 12 11.44 -3.34 7.23
N TYR A 13 11.28 -3.76 5.99
CA TYR A 13 11.78 -3.06 4.82
C TYR A 13 10.65 -2.19 4.26
N GLN A 14 10.82 -0.86 4.30
CA GLN A 14 9.86 0.05 3.70
C GLN A 14 10.03 0.09 2.19
N ILE A 15 8.94 0.03 1.45
CA ILE A 15 8.92 0.13 0.00
C ILE A 15 7.95 1.22 -0.44
N TRP A 16 8.44 2.13 -1.28
CA TRP A 16 7.61 2.93 -2.17
C TRP A 16 7.68 2.27 -3.57
N PRO A 17 6.64 1.55 -4.03
CA PRO A 17 6.74 0.74 -5.24
C PRO A 17 7.19 1.51 -6.46
N ARG A 18 6.71 2.74 -6.62
CA ARG A 18 7.02 3.63 -7.74
C ARG A 18 8.51 3.77 -8.04
N SER A 19 9.36 3.73 -7.03
CA SER A 19 10.82 3.92 -7.16
C SER A 19 11.65 2.68 -6.87
N PHE A 20 11.02 1.55 -6.57
CA PHE A 20 11.75 0.36 -6.12
C PHE A 20 12.24 -0.51 -7.28
N LYS A 21 11.33 -1.03 -8.10
CA LYS A 21 11.65 -1.90 -9.24
C LYS A 21 10.48 -1.91 -10.22
N ASP A 22 10.80 -1.61 -11.47
CA ASP A 22 9.91 -1.82 -12.60
C ASP A 22 9.85 -3.31 -12.94
N GLY A 23 8.68 -3.91 -12.84
CA GLY A 23 8.45 -5.32 -13.11
C GLY A 23 7.73 -5.58 -14.44
N ASP A 24 6.98 -4.59 -14.95
CA ASP A 24 6.23 -4.71 -16.19
C ASP A 24 6.90 -4.01 -17.39
N GLY A 25 7.95 -3.23 -17.16
CA GLY A 25 8.76 -2.61 -18.20
C GLY A 25 8.24 -1.27 -18.72
N ASP A 26 7.36 -0.59 -17.96
CA ASP A 26 6.80 0.70 -18.34
C ASP A 26 7.67 1.90 -17.94
N GLY A 27 8.75 1.67 -17.20
CA GLY A 27 9.67 2.69 -16.69
C GLY A 27 9.37 3.17 -15.29
N MET A 28 8.32 2.66 -14.67
CA MET A 28 7.91 2.98 -13.30
C MET A 28 7.92 1.72 -12.43
N GLY A 29 8.33 1.84 -11.17
CA GLY A 29 8.27 0.73 -10.24
C GLY A 29 6.84 0.31 -9.90
N ASP A 30 6.64 -0.97 -9.65
CA ASP A 30 5.35 -1.60 -9.41
C ASP A 30 5.43 -2.79 -8.44
N LEU A 31 4.31 -3.43 -8.15
CA LEU A 31 4.25 -4.59 -7.26
C LEU A 31 4.79 -5.87 -7.92
N TRP A 32 4.82 -5.97 -9.24
CA TRP A 32 5.48 -7.08 -9.92
C TRP A 32 6.99 -7.03 -9.67
N GLY A 33 7.57 -5.84 -9.71
CA GLY A 33 8.98 -5.63 -9.36
C GLY A 33 9.27 -5.95 -7.88
N VAL A 34 8.35 -5.64 -6.98
CA VAL A 34 8.46 -6.06 -5.57
C VAL A 34 8.44 -7.57 -5.45
N TYR A 35 7.51 -8.24 -6.15
CA TYR A 35 7.42 -9.70 -6.16
C TYR A 35 8.73 -10.35 -6.61
N GLU A 36 9.36 -9.85 -7.67
CA GLU A 36 10.66 -10.34 -8.15
C GLU A 36 11.79 -10.20 -7.12
N LYS A 37 11.68 -9.25 -6.19
CA LYS A 37 12.71 -8.91 -5.21
C LYS A 37 12.45 -9.45 -3.80
N LEU A 38 11.44 -10.31 -3.61
CA LEU A 38 11.13 -10.86 -2.28
C LEU A 38 12.29 -11.65 -1.68
N ASP A 39 13.00 -12.44 -2.49
CA ASP A 39 14.17 -13.20 -2.01
C ASP A 39 15.32 -12.27 -1.60
N TYR A 40 15.52 -11.19 -2.33
CA TYR A 40 16.50 -10.17 -1.97
C TYR A 40 16.17 -9.54 -0.61
N ILE A 41 14.92 -9.10 -0.41
CA ILE A 41 14.48 -8.50 0.85
C ILE A 41 14.64 -9.48 2.00
N LYS A 42 14.27 -10.74 1.80
CA LYS A 42 14.45 -11.80 2.80
C LYS A 42 15.93 -12.02 3.13
N SER A 43 16.81 -11.98 2.14
CA SER A 43 18.27 -12.16 2.32
C SER A 43 18.91 -11.08 3.18
N LEU A 44 18.28 -9.89 3.28
CA LEU A 44 18.74 -8.80 4.15
C LEU A 44 18.42 -9.05 5.64
N GLY A 45 17.69 -10.11 5.96
CA GLY A 45 17.26 -10.41 7.32
C GLY A 45 15.97 -9.71 7.75
N CYS A 46 15.20 -9.16 6.79
CA CYS A 46 13.93 -8.50 7.10
C CYS A 46 12.83 -9.53 7.40
N ASP A 47 11.99 -9.19 8.36
CA ASP A 47 10.84 -10.00 8.80
C ASP A 47 9.54 -9.60 8.12
N GLY A 48 9.53 -8.50 7.43
CA GLY A 48 8.34 -8.01 6.74
C GLY A 48 8.61 -6.81 5.84
N ILE A 49 7.58 -6.44 5.10
CA ILE A 49 7.54 -5.30 4.20
C ILE A 49 6.49 -4.32 4.72
N TRP A 50 6.84 -3.04 4.75
CA TRP A 50 5.89 -1.95 4.92
C TRP A 50 5.80 -1.16 3.62
N PHE A 51 4.60 -1.12 3.05
CA PHE A 51 4.34 -0.29 1.88
C PHE A 51 3.96 1.13 2.27
N SER A 52 4.60 2.14 1.65
CA SER A 52 3.98 3.45 1.47
C SER A 52 2.65 3.27 0.72
N PRO A 53 1.69 4.21 0.81
CA PRO A 53 0.36 3.98 0.25
C PRO A 53 0.38 3.52 -1.21
N ILE A 54 -0.34 2.43 -1.49
CA ILE A 54 -0.47 1.80 -2.81
C ILE A 54 -1.93 1.76 -3.30
N TYR A 55 -2.80 2.53 -2.65
CA TYR A 55 -4.20 2.67 -3.03
C TYR A 55 -4.35 3.58 -4.25
N PRO A 56 -5.49 3.52 -4.97
CA PRO A 56 -5.81 4.51 -5.98
C PRO A 56 -5.70 5.94 -5.44
N SER A 57 -4.98 6.78 -6.17
CA SER A 57 -4.66 8.16 -5.79
C SER A 57 -4.40 8.99 -7.04
N PRO A 58 -4.85 10.26 -7.12
CA PRO A 58 -4.44 11.16 -8.19
C PRO A 58 -2.95 11.56 -8.14
N GLY A 59 -2.24 11.24 -7.03
CA GLY A 59 -0.79 11.43 -6.92
C GLY A 59 -0.35 12.85 -6.59
N ALA A 60 -1.24 13.71 -6.12
CA ALA A 60 -0.91 15.07 -5.70
C ALA A 60 -0.02 15.11 -4.46
N ASP A 61 -0.10 14.09 -3.61
CA ASP A 61 0.70 13.93 -2.39
C ASP A 61 1.40 12.56 -2.35
N CYS A 62 1.99 12.15 -3.46
CA CYS A 62 2.80 10.93 -3.58
C CYS A 62 2.09 9.64 -3.10
N GLY A 63 0.77 9.58 -3.25
CA GLY A 63 -0.06 8.44 -2.84
C GLY A 63 -0.76 8.61 -1.49
N TYR A 64 -0.40 9.63 -0.71
CA TYR A 64 -1.08 9.92 0.56
C TYR A 64 -2.42 10.65 0.40
N ASP A 65 -2.75 11.08 -0.81
CA ASP A 65 -4.05 11.60 -1.22
C ASP A 65 -4.91 10.45 -1.79
N ILE A 66 -5.47 9.63 -0.91
CA ILE A 66 -6.16 8.40 -1.27
C ILE A 66 -7.56 8.69 -1.79
N SER A 67 -7.87 8.22 -2.99
CA SER A 67 -9.20 8.34 -3.61
C SER A 67 -10.09 7.10 -3.40
N ASN A 68 -9.50 5.95 -3.11
CA ASN A 68 -10.22 4.72 -2.79
C ASN A 68 -9.41 3.83 -1.84
N TYR A 69 -9.90 3.62 -0.62
CA TYR A 69 -9.22 2.78 0.38
C TYR A 69 -9.42 1.27 0.19
N ARG A 70 -10.24 0.86 -0.77
CA ARG A 70 -10.67 -0.55 -0.94
C ARG A 70 -10.09 -1.23 -2.15
N ASP A 71 -9.10 -0.59 -2.79
CA ASP A 71 -8.47 -1.13 -3.97
C ASP A 71 -6.96 -0.84 -3.98
N ILE A 72 -6.25 -1.42 -4.92
CA ILE A 72 -4.84 -1.18 -5.19
C ILE A 72 -4.72 -0.41 -6.51
N ALA A 73 -3.84 0.59 -6.54
CA ALA A 73 -3.64 1.44 -7.70
C ALA A 73 -3.30 0.60 -8.96
N PRO A 74 -4.00 0.81 -10.07
CA PRO A 74 -3.77 0.07 -11.31
C PRO A 74 -2.34 0.21 -11.83
N GLU A 75 -1.73 1.37 -11.68
CA GLU A 75 -0.34 1.65 -12.09
C GLU A 75 0.69 0.81 -11.33
N PHE A 76 0.35 0.27 -10.17
CA PHE A 76 1.20 -0.66 -9.42
C PHE A 76 0.88 -2.14 -9.70
N GLY A 77 -0.03 -2.43 -10.63
CA GLY A 77 -0.45 -3.78 -10.99
C GLY A 77 -1.77 -4.24 -10.35
N GLY A 78 -2.43 -3.35 -9.60
CA GLY A 78 -3.74 -3.61 -9.01
C GLY A 78 -3.75 -4.74 -7.97
N MET A 79 -4.95 -5.20 -7.66
CA MET A 79 -5.17 -6.24 -6.64
C MET A 79 -4.52 -7.58 -7.00
N GLU A 80 -4.38 -7.90 -8.28
CA GLU A 80 -3.73 -9.13 -8.72
C GLU A 80 -2.25 -9.15 -8.32
N ALA A 81 -1.51 -8.09 -8.65
CA ALA A 81 -0.11 -7.98 -8.28
C ALA A 81 0.07 -7.96 -6.75
N PHE A 82 -0.80 -7.27 -6.02
CA PHE A 82 -0.77 -7.25 -4.57
C PHE A 82 -0.95 -8.65 -3.96
N LYS A 83 -1.91 -9.43 -4.45
CA LYS A 83 -2.10 -10.82 -3.98
C LYS A 83 -0.86 -11.68 -4.21
N LYS A 84 -0.19 -11.53 -5.35
CA LYS A 84 1.07 -12.23 -5.63
C LYS A 84 2.17 -11.86 -4.63
N VAL A 85 2.32 -10.57 -4.35
CA VAL A 85 3.29 -10.11 -3.33
C VAL A 85 2.95 -10.66 -1.95
N LEU A 86 1.68 -10.61 -1.56
CA LEU A 86 1.22 -11.10 -0.25
C LEU A 86 1.49 -12.58 -0.08
N GLU A 87 1.10 -13.40 -1.05
CA GLU A 87 1.35 -14.85 -1.05
C GLU A 87 2.86 -15.15 -1.04
N GLY A 88 3.64 -14.46 -1.87
CA GLY A 88 5.09 -14.64 -1.94
C GLY A 88 5.80 -14.23 -0.65
N ALA A 89 5.38 -13.15 -0.01
CA ALA A 89 5.91 -12.73 1.29
C ALA A 89 5.59 -13.75 2.38
N HIS A 90 4.35 -14.21 2.44
CA HIS A 90 3.91 -15.22 3.42
C HIS A 90 4.64 -16.56 3.22
N ALA A 91 4.88 -16.98 1.99
CA ALA A 91 5.65 -18.19 1.69
C ALA A 91 7.10 -18.12 2.20
N ARG A 92 7.62 -16.91 2.43
CA ARG A 92 8.96 -16.64 2.99
C ARG A 92 8.94 -16.26 4.47
N ASP A 93 7.81 -16.48 5.13
CA ASP A 93 7.58 -16.05 6.53
C ASP A 93 7.86 -14.55 6.76
N MET A 94 7.47 -13.72 5.80
CA MET A 94 7.49 -12.26 5.91
C MET A 94 6.08 -11.72 6.08
N LYS A 95 5.95 -10.71 6.94
CA LYS A 95 4.70 -9.96 7.13
C LYS A 95 4.58 -8.84 6.10
N VAL A 96 3.35 -8.47 5.80
CA VAL A 96 3.06 -7.28 4.98
C VAL A 96 2.27 -6.29 5.83
N VAL A 97 2.78 -5.06 5.89
CA VAL A 97 2.15 -3.94 6.60
C VAL A 97 1.76 -2.88 5.59
N MET A 98 0.49 -2.48 5.64
CA MET A 98 -0.06 -1.41 4.82
C MET A 98 -0.07 -0.10 5.58
N ASP A 99 0.24 0.99 4.90
CA ASP A 99 0.07 2.32 5.46
C ASP A 99 -1.41 2.63 5.64
N LEU A 100 -1.81 3.11 6.82
CA LEU A 100 -3.19 3.47 7.13
C LEU A 100 -3.34 4.98 7.23
N VAL A 101 -3.69 5.62 6.13
CA VAL A 101 -3.85 7.07 6.04
C VAL A 101 -5.27 7.46 6.45
N VAL A 102 -5.48 7.73 7.74
CA VAL A 102 -6.80 8.04 8.31
C VAL A 102 -6.98 9.52 8.70
N ASN A 103 -5.94 10.35 8.46
CA ASN A 103 -6.00 11.76 8.79
C ASN A 103 -6.85 12.57 7.81
N HIS A 104 -6.81 12.20 6.55
CA HIS A 104 -7.49 12.88 5.44
C HIS A 104 -7.75 11.92 4.27
N THR A 105 -8.50 12.37 3.29
CA THR A 105 -8.65 11.71 1.99
C THR A 105 -8.16 12.63 0.88
N SER A 106 -8.07 12.10 -0.35
CA SER A 106 -8.02 12.95 -1.55
C SER A 106 -9.29 13.78 -1.68
N ASP A 107 -9.19 14.95 -2.25
CA ASP A 107 -10.34 15.75 -2.67
C ASP A 107 -11.12 15.08 -3.83
N GLU A 108 -10.52 14.13 -4.50
CA GLU A 108 -11.17 13.28 -5.51
C GLU A 108 -11.88 12.05 -4.90
N HIS A 109 -11.74 11.79 -3.59
CA HIS A 109 -12.44 10.71 -2.92
C HIS A 109 -13.95 10.95 -2.99
N GLU A 110 -14.72 9.89 -3.25
CA GLU A 110 -16.18 9.94 -3.34
C GLU A 110 -16.83 10.60 -2.13
N TRP A 111 -16.33 10.32 -0.92
CA TRP A 111 -16.85 10.91 0.31
C TRP A 111 -16.71 12.43 0.32
N PHE A 112 -15.55 12.94 -0.06
CA PHE A 112 -15.33 14.38 -0.14
C PHE A 112 -16.20 15.03 -1.21
N GLN A 113 -16.28 14.43 -2.40
CA GLN A 113 -17.08 14.95 -3.49
C GLN A 113 -18.58 15.02 -3.15
N LYS A 114 -19.08 14.02 -2.41
CA LYS A 114 -20.48 14.01 -1.93
C LYS A 114 -20.69 14.97 -0.76
N SER A 115 -19.74 15.04 0.19
CA SER A 115 -19.81 15.96 1.31
C SER A 115 -19.87 17.43 0.86
N ARG A 116 -18.96 17.85 -0.04
CA ARG A 116 -18.97 19.24 -0.56
C ARG A 116 -20.25 19.61 -1.32
N ARG A 117 -20.97 18.62 -1.86
CA ARG A 117 -22.28 18.79 -2.53
C ARG A 117 -23.45 18.64 -1.57
N ARG A 118 -23.20 18.40 -0.28
CA ARG A 118 -24.21 18.17 0.76
C ARG A 118 -25.18 17.02 0.41
N ILE A 119 -24.62 15.90 -0.04
CA ILE A 119 -25.36 14.68 -0.37
C ILE A 119 -25.29 13.75 0.85
N ASP A 120 -26.43 13.47 1.47
CA ASP A 120 -26.51 12.55 2.60
C ASP A 120 -26.21 11.09 2.18
N PRO A 121 -25.59 10.29 3.07
CA PRO A 121 -25.20 10.59 4.46
C PRO A 121 -23.83 11.27 4.61
N TYR A 122 -23.23 11.77 3.53
CA TYR A 122 -21.85 12.26 3.48
C TYR A 122 -21.68 13.71 3.93
N THR A 123 -22.78 14.44 4.16
CA THR A 123 -22.77 15.88 4.44
C THR A 123 -21.80 16.29 5.55
N ASP A 124 -21.72 15.50 6.61
CA ASP A 124 -20.93 15.79 7.81
C ASP A 124 -19.62 14.95 7.91
N TYR A 125 -19.13 14.42 6.79
CA TYR A 125 -17.87 13.64 6.81
C TYR A 125 -16.61 14.52 6.90
N TYR A 126 -16.72 15.80 6.52
CA TYR A 126 -15.62 16.77 6.51
C TYR A 126 -16.03 18.10 7.14
#